data_97f0d4bd2362fcc106bac76a24ab76a4
#
_entry.id   97f0d4bd2362fcc106bac76a24ab76a4
#
_cell.length_a   1.000
_cell.length_b   1.000
_cell.length_c   1.000
_cell.angle_alpha   90.00
_cell.angle_beta   90.00
_cell.angle_gamma   90.00
#
_symmetry.space_group_name_H-M   'P 1'
#
loop_
_entity.id
_entity.type
_entity.pdbx_description
1 polymer ?
#
loop_
_entity_poly.entity_id
_entity_poly.type
_entity_poly.pdbx_seq_one_letter_code
_entity_poly.pdbx_strand_id
1 'polypeptide(L)'
;MSGVEPRLAEHLAAGEPSDEAFVDAAFGLVLRRPADPDARARSLEKLAEGTLSRATLLHELVTAPEFDRVRQLDDAIAFARGARSRGERPRHLQAPPDTDERLVEVPWVLARLRQGRVLEVGYAFAEPAYLAALVEAAPGELVGVDLAAAEVPGMETVVGDARKLPFPDTSFDQVLLVSTVEHIGADNEVYGVGGETDDSGRAATLRELRRVLRPSGSLLVTVPLGEPGDYGWFRQEDVRGWTRLFTDAGFFVEEQEAYELGEDGWRSAPTFDPAGVRYGERGPAASAVLCAELSPRRLRRLVSPDGIHRTARRRLGPTYRRLHNP
;
A
#
# COMPACT_ATOMS: atom_id res chain seq x y z
N MET A 1 -7.55 6.94 -19.02
CA MET A 1 -8.23 8.25 -18.82
C MET A 1 -9.53 8.01 -18.06
N SER A 2 -9.51 7.63 -16.80
CA SER A 2 -10.72 7.06 -16.23
C SER A 2 -11.20 7.58 -14.87
N GLY A 3 -10.79 8.66 -14.35
CA GLY A 3 -11.38 9.06 -13.07
C GLY A 3 -11.27 10.55 -12.70
N VAL A 4 -10.27 11.20 -13.18
CA VAL A 4 -9.99 12.62 -12.82
C VAL A 4 -10.85 13.55 -13.66
N GLU A 5 -11.00 13.29 -14.97
CA GLU A 5 -11.77 14.16 -15.89
C GLU A 5 -13.26 14.30 -15.53
N PRO A 6 -14.00 13.21 -15.18
CA PRO A 6 -15.42 13.37 -14.82
C PRO A 6 -15.63 14.17 -13.52
N ARG A 7 -14.81 13.91 -12.49
CA ARG A 7 -14.90 14.60 -11.20
C ARG A 7 -14.49 16.08 -11.30
N LEU A 8 -13.47 16.36 -12.10
CA LEU A 8 -13.05 17.72 -12.38
C LEU A 8 -14.15 18.48 -13.16
N ALA A 9 -14.75 17.84 -14.15
CA ALA A 9 -15.86 18.39 -14.93
C ALA A 9 -17.11 18.62 -14.07
N GLU A 10 -17.45 17.70 -13.17
CA GLU A 10 -18.56 17.85 -12.23
C GLU A 10 -18.32 19.01 -11.24
N HIS A 11 -17.11 19.13 -10.73
CA HIS A 11 -16.77 20.21 -9.81
C HIS A 11 -16.74 21.57 -10.50
N LEU A 12 -16.29 21.63 -11.76
CA LEU A 12 -16.32 22.84 -12.59
C LEU A 12 -17.74 23.19 -13.06
N ALA A 13 -18.64 22.21 -13.18
CA ALA A 13 -20.05 22.42 -13.56
C ALA A 13 -20.93 22.89 -12.40
N ALA A 14 -20.50 22.76 -11.15
CA ALA A 14 -21.27 23.11 -9.95
C ALA A 14 -21.37 24.62 -9.64
N GLY A 15 -20.90 25.48 -10.52
CA GLY A 15 -20.83 26.95 -10.36
C GLY A 15 -19.39 27.44 -10.47
N GLU A 16 -19.17 28.74 -10.71
CA GLU A 16 -17.81 29.29 -10.71
C GLU A 16 -17.29 29.37 -9.25
N PRO A 17 -16.46 28.41 -8.78
CA PRO A 17 -15.88 28.48 -7.45
C PRO A 17 -14.95 29.69 -7.37
N SER A 18 -14.73 30.23 -6.15
CA SER A 18 -13.65 31.21 -5.95
C SER A 18 -12.30 30.62 -6.38
N ASP A 19 -11.30 31.45 -6.62
CA ASP A 19 -9.97 30.95 -7.00
C ASP A 19 -9.36 30.09 -5.90
N GLU A 20 -9.64 30.39 -4.60
CA GLU A 20 -9.23 29.55 -3.47
C GLU A 20 -9.84 28.14 -3.58
N ALA A 21 -11.17 28.08 -3.74
CA ALA A 21 -11.87 26.79 -3.85
C ALA A 21 -11.41 26.01 -5.10
N PHE A 22 -11.14 26.72 -6.20
CA PHE A 22 -10.62 26.10 -7.42
C PHE A 22 -9.22 25.54 -7.22
N VAL A 23 -8.28 26.30 -6.63
CA VAL A 23 -6.90 25.84 -6.39
C VAL A 23 -6.92 24.63 -5.48
N ASP A 24 -7.65 24.69 -4.35
CA ASP A 24 -7.74 23.58 -3.41
C ASP A 24 -8.33 22.33 -4.07
N ALA A 25 -9.37 22.49 -4.88
CA ALA A 25 -9.97 21.38 -5.64
C ALA A 25 -9.02 20.83 -6.73
N ALA A 26 -8.30 21.67 -7.45
CA ALA A 26 -7.38 21.26 -8.49
C ALA A 26 -6.24 20.39 -7.95
N PHE A 27 -5.58 20.84 -6.87
CA PHE A 27 -4.57 20.03 -6.20
C PHE A 27 -5.13 18.73 -5.62
N GLY A 28 -6.27 18.82 -4.94
CA GLY A 28 -6.93 17.64 -4.33
C GLY A 28 -7.36 16.60 -5.36
N LEU A 29 -7.89 17.02 -6.52
CA LEU A 29 -8.36 16.10 -7.56
C LEU A 29 -7.23 15.55 -8.43
N VAL A 30 -6.25 16.39 -8.79
CA VAL A 30 -5.17 16.01 -9.71
C VAL A 30 -4.04 15.30 -8.96
N LEU A 31 -3.54 15.89 -7.87
CA LEU A 31 -2.39 15.38 -7.13
C LEU A 31 -2.77 14.64 -5.84
N ARG A 32 -4.08 14.56 -5.51
CA ARG A 32 -4.62 13.85 -4.34
C ARG A 32 -4.07 14.31 -2.99
N ARG A 33 -3.63 15.55 -2.94
CA ARG A 33 -3.15 16.20 -1.73
C ARG A 33 -3.56 17.66 -1.71
N PRO A 34 -3.61 18.31 -0.55
CA PRO A 34 -3.73 19.77 -0.48
C PRO A 34 -2.50 20.43 -1.14
N ALA A 35 -2.67 21.61 -1.69
CA ALA A 35 -1.55 22.45 -2.09
C ALA A 35 -0.71 22.78 -0.85
N ASP A 36 0.62 22.72 -0.98
CA ASP A 36 1.47 23.30 0.05
C ASP A 36 1.22 24.83 0.16
N PRO A 37 1.42 25.44 1.33
CA PRO A 37 1.07 26.83 1.56
C PRO A 37 1.68 27.80 0.53
N ASP A 38 2.92 27.56 0.12
CA ASP A 38 3.62 28.41 -0.83
C ASP A 38 3.11 28.22 -2.26
N ALA A 39 2.84 26.99 -2.68
CA ALA A 39 2.26 26.71 -4.00
C ALA A 39 0.83 27.30 -4.09
N ARG A 40 0.04 27.16 -3.02
CA ARG A 40 -1.29 27.75 -2.92
C ARG A 40 -1.24 29.27 -3.05
N ALA A 41 -0.39 29.93 -2.28
CA ALA A 41 -0.24 31.38 -2.30
C ALA A 41 0.19 31.89 -3.68
N ARG A 42 1.22 31.27 -4.27
CA ARG A 42 1.70 31.63 -5.62
C ARG A 42 0.64 31.44 -6.71
N SER A 43 -0.16 30.37 -6.62
CA SER A 43 -1.23 30.12 -7.59
C SER A 43 -2.32 31.18 -7.50
N LEU A 44 -2.75 31.53 -6.28
CA LEU A 44 -3.76 32.56 -6.04
C LEU A 44 -3.29 33.96 -6.49
N GLU A 45 -2.06 34.34 -6.17
CA GLU A 45 -1.46 35.59 -6.61
C GLU A 45 -1.46 35.72 -8.14
N LYS A 46 -0.96 34.69 -8.84
CA LYS A 46 -0.92 34.68 -10.31
C LYS A 46 -2.30 34.65 -10.98
N LEU A 47 -3.29 33.99 -10.38
CA LEU A 47 -4.67 34.03 -10.84
C LEU A 47 -5.26 35.43 -10.70
N ALA A 48 -5.06 36.07 -9.54
CA ALA A 48 -5.52 37.45 -9.27
C ALA A 48 -4.86 38.48 -10.21
N GLU A 49 -3.60 38.32 -10.55
CA GLU A 49 -2.89 39.15 -11.52
C GLU A 49 -3.24 38.87 -12.98
N GLY A 50 -3.95 37.78 -13.26
CA GLY A 50 -4.25 37.32 -14.63
C GLY A 50 -3.03 36.77 -15.39
N THR A 51 -1.90 36.55 -14.72
CA THR A 51 -0.69 35.94 -15.30
C THR A 51 -0.78 34.41 -15.39
N LEU A 52 -1.74 33.80 -14.69
CA LEU A 52 -2.10 32.38 -14.74
C LEU A 52 -3.60 32.27 -15.00
N SER A 53 -4.02 31.35 -15.86
CA SER A 53 -5.43 30.96 -15.98
C SER A 53 -5.70 29.65 -15.24
N ARG A 54 -6.94 29.40 -14.85
CA ARG A 54 -7.38 28.10 -14.26
C ARG A 54 -7.03 26.93 -15.18
N ALA A 55 -7.22 27.09 -16.49
CA ALA A 55 -6.86 26.07 -17.47
C ALA A 55 -5.36 25.81 -17.53
N THR A 56 -4.54 26.85 -17.42
CA THR A 56 -3.08 26.74 -17.38
C THR A 56 -2.62 26.02 -16.10
N LEU A 57 -3.21 26.37 -14.94
CA LEU A 57 -2.90 25.69 -13.68
C LEU A 57 -3.22 24.20 -13.76
N LEU A 58 -4.38 23.82 -14.29
CA LEU A 58 -4.71 22.41 -14.50
C LEU A 58 -3.71 21.72 -15.44
N HIS A 59 -3.34 22.39 -16.51
CA HIS A 59 -2.33 21.86 -17.44
C HIS A 59 -0.98 21.65 -16.75
N GLU A 60 -0.51 22.60 -15.95
CA GLU A 60 0.72 22.46 -15.15
C GLU A 60 0.65 21.26 -14.19
N LEU A 61 -0.47 21.09 -13.50
CA LEU A 61 -0.66 19.97 -12.56
C LEU A 61 -0.68 18.61 -13.26
N VAL A 62 -1.41 18.46 -14.38
CA VAL A 62 -1.48 17.18 -15.11
C VAL A 62 -0.23 16.84 -15.91
N THR A 63 0.67 17.80 -16.08
CA THR A 63 1.98 17.57 -16.72
C THR A 63 3.14 17.51 -15.71
N ALA A 64 2.84 17.69 -14.41
CA ALA A 64 3.84 17.57 -13.37
C ALA A 64 4.28 16.10 -13.21
N PRO A 65 5.56 15.83 -12.90
CA PRO A 65 6.03 14.46 -12.61
C PRO A 65 5.25 13.77 -11.46
N GLU A 66 4.75 14.56 -10.52
CA GLU A 66 3.91 14.07 -9.42
C GLU A 66 2.60 13.45 -9.92
N PHE A 67 1.99 14.01 -10.97
CA PHE A 67 0.78 13.44 -11.58
C PHE A 67 1.05 12.08 -12.24
N ASP A 68 2.23 11.88 -12.81
CA ASP A 68 2.61 10.58 -13.36
C ASP A 68 2.64 9.50 -12.27
N ARG A 69 3.09 9.82 -11.06
CA ARG A 69 3.03 8.90 -9.91
C ARG A 69 1.60 8.56 -9.52
N VAL A 70 0.71 9.55 -9.48
CA VAL A 70 -0.73 9.33 -9.21
C VAL A 70 -1.31 8.38 -10.25
N ARG A 71 -1.06 8.59 -11.52
CA ARG A 71 -1.52 7.71 -12.61
C ARG A 71 -0.98 6.29 -12.51
N GLN A 72 0.31 6.16 -12.24
CA GLN A 72 0.96 4.85 -12.10
C GLN A 72 0.35 4.06 -10.96
N LEU A 73 0.05 4.71 -9.82
CA LEU A 73 -0.63 4.05 -8.71
C LEU A 73 -2.07 3.65 -9.07
N ASP A 74 -2.80 4.49 -9.80
CA ASP A 74 -4.14 4.16 -10.30
C ASP A 74 -4.13 2.94 -11.23
N ASP A 75 -3.16 2.89 -12.14
CA ASP A 75 -2.99 1.76 -13.05
C ASP A 75 -2.65 0.47 -12.28
N ALA A 76 -1.80 0.57 -11.26
CA ALA A 76 -1.46 -0.56 -10.38
C ALA A 76 -2.67 -1.04 -9.56
N ILE A 77 -3.49 -0.12 -9.04
CA ILE A 77 -4.74 -0.43 -8.34
C ILE A 77 -5.74 -1.11 -9.31
N ALA A 78 -5.92 -0.55 -10.50
CA ALA A 78 -6.81 -1.13 -11.52
C ALA A 78 -6.37 -2.53 -11.94
N PHE A 79 -5.06 -2.76 -12.12
CA PHE A 79 -4.47 -4.07 -12.37
C PHE A 79 -4.81 -5.05 -11.24
N ALA A 80 -4.59 -4.66 -9.98
CA ALA A 80 -4.86 -5.51 -8.81
C ALA A 80 -6.35 -5.88 -8.69
N ARG A 81 -7.26 -4.93 -8.92
CA ARG A 81 -8.71 -5.17 -8.95
C ARG A 81 -9.10 -6.17 -10.03
N GLY A 82 -8.54 -6.01 -11.25
CA GLY A 82 -8.75 -6.95 -12.33
C GLY A 82 -8.24 -8.35 -12.00
N ALA A 83 -7.07 -8.47 -11.41
CA ALA A 83 -6.51 -9.74 -10.96
C ALA A 83 -7.40 -10.40 -9.89
N ARG A 84 -7.81 -9.63 -8.86
CA ARG A 84 -8.68 -10.10 -7.79
C ARG A 84 -10.03 -10.60 -8.34
N SER A 85 -10.65 -9.88 -9.27
CA SER A 85 -11.92 -10.28 -9.87
C SER A 85 -11.84 -11.61 -10.64
N ARG A 86 -10.66 -11.97 -11.15
CA ARG A 86 -10.38 -13.25 -11.80
C ARG A 86 -9.87 -14.34 -10.83
N GLY A 87 -9.77 -14.02 -9.53
CA GLY A 87 -9.21 -14.92 -8.53
C GLY A 87 -7.69 -15.15 -8.69
N GLU A 88 -7.01 -14.22 -9.35
CA GLU A 88 -5.56 -14.28 -9.57
C GLU A 88 -4.81 -13.60 -8.42
N ARG A 89 -3.63 -14.12 -8.12
CA ARG A 89 -2.69 -13.57 -7.12
C ARG A 89 -1.36 -13.27 -7.85
N PRO A 90 -1.23 -12.08 -8.45
CA PRO A 90 -0.05 -11.72 -9.20
C PRO A 90 1.21 -11.81 -8.35
N ARG A 91 2.26 -12.28 -8.97
CA ARG A 91 3.62 -12.34 -8.43
C ARG A 91 4.56 -11.67 -9.42
N HIS A 92 5.78 -11.38 -8.95
CA HIS A 92 6.80 -10.73 -9.78
C HIS A 92 6.30 -9.42 -10.39
N LEU A 93 5.65 -8.60 -9.55
CA LEU A 93 5.21 -7.28 -9.93
C LEU A 93 6.43 -6.44 -10.36
N GLN A 94 6.17 -5.47 -11.21
CA GLN A 94 7.16 -4.51 -11.70
C GLN A 94 6.56 -3.12 -11.65
N ALA A 95 7.39 -2.13 -11.32
CA ALA A 95 7.02 -0.72 -11.39
C ALA A 95 8.18 0.11 -11.94
N PRO A 96 7.92 1.27 -12.55
CA PRO A 96 8.94 2.12 -13.14
C PRO A 96 10.01 2.57 -12.13
N PRO A 97 11.20 3.01 -12.60
CA PRO A 97 12.14 3.74 -11.78
C PRO A 97 11.53 5.07 -11.30
N ASP A 98 12.18 5.73 -10.36
CA ASP A 98 11.74 7.00 -9.77
C ASP A 98 10.35 6.94 -9.08
N THR A 99 9.93 5.74 -8.67
CA THR A 99 8.71 5.49 -7.91
C THR A 99 9.04 4.90 -6.54
N ASP A 100 8.06 4.93 -5.64
CA ASP A 100 8.19 4.33 -4.32
C ASP A 100 7.61 2.90 -4.26
N GLU A 101 7.75 2.27 -3.12
CA GLU A 101 7.31 0.91 -2.85
C GLU A 101 5.79 0.72 -2.96
N ARG A 102 5.00 1.79 -2.91
CA ARG A 102 3.53 1.71 -3.01
C ARG A 102 3.07 1.07 -4.31
N LEU A 103 3.88 1.21 -5.38
CA LEU A 103 3.57 0.62 -6.70
C LEU A 103 3.69 -0.90 -6.73
N VAL A 104 4.30 -1.51 -5.73
CA VAL A 104 4.35 -2.98 -5.58
C VAL A 104 3.55 -3.48 -4.38
N GLU A 105 3.58 -2.76 -3.25
CA GLU A 105 2.85 -3.13 -2.03
C GLU A 105 1.34 -3.09 -2.23
N VAL A 106 0.82 -1.94 -2.71
CA VAL A 106 -0.62 -1.73 -2.87
C VAL A 106 -1.26 -2.76 -3.80
N PRO A 107 -0.76 -2.98 -5.03
CA PRO A 107 -1.35 -4.00 -5.91
C PRO A 107 -1.15 -5.43 -5.37
N TRP A 108 -0.06 -5.71 -4.65
CA TRP A 108 0.15 -7.02 -4.04
C TRP A 108 -0.91 -7.30 -2.97
N VAL A 109 -1.19 -6.34 -2.09
CA VAL A 109 -2.19 -6.44 -1.02
C VAL A 109 -3.60 -6.50 -1.60
N LEU A 110 -3.98 -5.58 -2.48
CA LEU A 110 -5.33 -5.51 -3.05
C LEU A 110 -5.72 -6.76 -3.83
N ALA A 111 -4.78 -7.38 -4.55
CA ALA A 111 -5.03 -8.64 -5.26
C ALA A 111 -5.27 -9.83 -4.32
N ARG A 112 -4.89 -9.72 -3.04
CA ARG A 112 -5.05 -10.75 -1.99
C ARG A 112 -6.14 -10.42 -0.98
N LEU A 113 -6.84 -9.30 -1.17
CA LEU A 113 -7.92 -8.87 -0.28
C LEU A 113 -9.07 -9.88 -0.33
N ARG A 114 -9.46 -10.37 0.85
CA ARG A 114 -10.54 -11.37 1.04
C ARG A 114 -11.88 -10.67 1.29
N GLN A 115 -12.96 -11.43 1.13
CA GLN A 115 -14.27 -11.04 1.62
C GLN A 115 -14.37 -11.37 3.12
N GLY A 116 -15.13 -10.56 3.86
CA GLY A 116 -15.36 -10.72 5.29
C GLY A 116 -15.07 -9.46 6.09
N ARG A 117 -14.79 -9.60 7.36
CA ARG A 117 -14.40 -8.50 8.24
C ARG A 117 -12.91 -8.29 8.17
N VAL A 118 -12.50 -7.12 7.69
CA VAL A 118 -11.10 -6.75 7.44
C VAL A 118 -10.68 -5.62 8.36
N LEU A 119 -9.50 -5.74 8.97
CA LEU A 119 -8.87 -4.71 9.78
C LEU A 119 -7.67 -4.13 9.02
N GLU A 120 -7.65 -2.82 8.83
CA GLU A 120 -6.49 -2.05 8.36
C GLU A 120 -5.82 -1.40 9.57
N VAL A 121 -4.52 -1.62 9.74
CA VAL A 121 -3.73 -1.11 10.88
C VAL A 121 -2.73 -0.07 10.40
N GLY A 122 -2.79 1.15 10.94
CA GLY A 122 -1.94 2.27 10.52
C GLY A 122 -2.56 3.06 9.36
N TYR A 123 -3.88 3.20 9.33
CA TYR A 123 -4.60 3.80 8.20
C TYR A 123 -4.46 5.33 8.11
N ALA A 124 -4.22 6.04 9.24
CA ALA A 124 -4.35 7.50 9.27
C ALA A 124 -3.32 8.23 8.38
N PHE A 125 -2.18 7.59 8.11
CA PHE A 125 -1.12 8.12 7.25
C PHE A 125 -0.92 7.26 5.98
N ALA A 126 -1.83 6.32 5.73
CA ALA A 126 -1.76 5.48 4.54
C ALA A 126 -2.09 6.28 3.26
N GLU A 127 -1.62 5.78 2.13
CA GLU A 127 -1.88 6.38 0.82
C GLU A 127 -3.39 6.49 0.55
N PRO A 128 -3.93 7.69 0.28
CA PRO A 128 -5.38 7.88 0.11
C PRO A 128 -5.98 7.04 -1.02
N ALA A 129 -5.25 6.81 -2.11
CA ALA A 129 -5.70 5.97 -3.21
C ALA A 129 -5.84 4.50 -2.81
N TYR A 130 -4.97 4.02 -1.93
CA TYR A 130 -5.05 2.68 -1.36
C TYR A 130 -6.30 2.55 -0.48
N LEU A 131 -6.54 3.50 0.44
CA LEU A 131 -7.73 3.48 1.29
C LEU A 131 -9.03 3.54 0.48
N ALA A 132 -9.09 4.41 -0.53
CA ALA A 132 -10.23 4.47 -1.45
C ALA A 132 -10.42 3.12 -2.18
N ALA A 133 -9.33 2.48 -2.59
CA ALA A 133 -9.38 1.18 -3.24
C ALA A 133 -9.86 0.06 -2.30
N LEU A 134 -9.52 0.10 -1.01
CA LEU A 134 -10.04 -0.84 0.00
C LEU A 134 -11.56 -0.68 0.16
N VAL A 135 -12.03 0.56 0.32
CA VAL A 135 -13.46 0.87 0.46
C VAL A 135 -14.22 0.42 -0.79
N GLU A 136 -13.75 0.74 -2.00
CA GLU A 136 -14.37 0.33 -3.25
C GLU A 136 -14.34 -1.20 -3.47
N ALA A 137 -13.35 -1.89 -2.93
CA ALA A 137 -13.28 -3.35 -3.00
C ALA A 137 -14.39 -4.05 -2.20
N ALA A 138 -15.07 -3.31 -1.31
CA ALA A 138 -16.19 -3.76 -0.49
C ALA A 138 -15.94 -5.16 0.12
N PRO A 139 -14.96 -5.34 1.01
CA PRO A 139 -14.63 -6.66 1.56
C PRO A 139 -15.74 -7.23 2.45
N GLY A 140 -16.74 -6.45 2.78
CA GLY A 140 -17.81 -6.71 3.75
C GLY A 140 -17.80 -5.62 4.81
N GLU A 141 -17.13 -5.84 5.93
CA GLU A 141 -16.90 -4.84 6.97
C GLU A 141 -15.43 -4.43 6.98
N LEU A 142 -15.15 -3.15 6.78
CA LEU A 142 -13.80 -2.59 6.80
C LEU A 142 -13.64 -1.69 8.02
N VAL A 143 -12.68 -2.03 8.87
CA VAL A 143 -12.34 -1.31 10.09
C VAL A 143 -10.90 -0.83 9.99
N GLY A 144 -10.65 0.42 10.33
CA GLY A 144 -9.29 0.99 10.47
C GLY A 144 -8.95 1.23 11.93
N VAL A 145 -7.73 0.95 12.34
CA VAL A 145 -7.20 1.31 13.67
C VAL A 145 -5.88 2.06 13.53
N ASP A 146 -5.76 3.16 14.25
CA ASP A 146 -4.53 3.98 14.30
C ASP A 146 -4.46 4.72 15.65
N LEU A 147 -3.26 5.17 16.04
CA LEU A 147 -3.07 6.08 17.16
C LEU A 147 -3.60 7.48 16.85
N ALA A 148 -3.52 7.90 15.59
CA ALA A 148 -4.07 9.16 15.11
C ALA A 148 -5.53 9.01 14.69
N ALA A 149 -6.30 10.07 14.89
CA ALA A 149 -7.68 10.15 14.39
C ALA A 149 -7.67 10.63 12.92
N ALA A 150 -8.29 9.86 12.04
CA ALA A 150 -8.60 10.28 10.68
C ALA A 150 -9.96 9.70 10.26
N GLU A 151 -10.68 10.43 9.41
CA GLU A 151 -11.94 9.95 8.86
C GLU A 151 -11.72 9.42 7.44
N VAL A 152 -12.17 8.21 7.18
CA VAL A 152 -12.15 7.61 5.85
C VAL A 152 -13.59 7.21 5.48
N PRO A 153 -14.25 7.94 4.56
CA PRO A 153 -15.62 7.61 4.17
C PRO A 153 -15.77 6.17 3.69
N GLY A 154 -16.68 5.42 4.31
CA GLY A 154 -16.92 4.01 3.99
C GLY A 154 -16.07 3.00 4.79
N MET A 155 -15.26 3.46 5.74
CA MET A 155 -14.52 2.63 6.68
C MET A 155 -14.90 3.02 8.13
N GLU A 156 -15.13 2.05 9.00
CA GLU A 156 -15.21 2.30 10.44
C GLU A 156 -13.80 2.61 10.96
N THR A 157 -13.62 3.77 11.61
CA THR A 157 -12.32 4.20 12.11
C THR A 157 -12.29 4.20 13.63
N VAL A 158 -11.25 3.63 14.21
CA VAL A 158 -11.04 3.48 15.64
C VAL A 158 -9.68 4.04 16.03
N VAL A 159 -9.65 4.95 17.00
CA VAL A 159 -8.40 5.39 17.62
C VAL A 159 -7.99 4.33 18.66
N GLY A 160 -6.81 3.75 18.48
CA GLY A 160 -6.36 2.66 19.35
C GLY A 160 -4.92 2.25 19.11
N ASP A 161 -4.35 1.61 20.10
CA ASP A 161 -2.99 1.08 20.04
C ASP A 161 -3.01 -0.37 19.50
N ALA A 162 -2.28 -0.62 18.42
CA ALA A 162 -2.17 -1.94 17.80
C ALA A 162 -1.55 -2.99 18.74
N ARG A 163 -0.84 -2.56 19.79
CA ARG A 163 -0.32 -3.44 20.85
C ARG A 163 -1.41 -3.95 21.80
N LYS A 164 -2.59 -3.31 21.80
CA LYS A 164 -3.74 -3.65 22.64
C LYS A 164 -5.03 -3.24 21.93
N LEU A 165 -5.50 -4.05 21.01
CA LEU A 165 -6.68 -3.76 20.19
C LEU A 165 -7.99 -3.86 20.98
N PRO A 166 -8.94 -2.93 20.78
CA PRO A 166 -10.25 -2.95 21.45
C PRO A 166 -11.23 -3.95 20.81
N PHE A 167 -10.74 -5.02 20.20
CA PHE A 167 -11.55 -6.01 19.50
C PHE A 167 -11.51 -7.37 20.18
N PRO A 168 -12.61 -8.15 20.12
CA PRO A 168 -12.63 -9.51 20.64
C PRO A 168 -11.67 -10.45 19.91
N ASP A 169 -11.31 -11.57 20.54
CA ASP A 169 -10.58 -12.64 19.90
C ASP A 169 -11.33 -13.15 18.67
N THR A 170 -10.58 -13.55 17.64
CA THR A 170 -11.12 -14.22 16.44
C THR A 170 -12.24 -13.43 15.74
N SER A 171 -12.14 -12.10 15.69
CA SER A 171 -13.16 -11.22 15.14
C SER A 171 -12.95 -10.84 13.67
N PHE A 172 -11.73 -11.00 13.13
CA PHE A 172 -11.41 -10.61 11.76
C PHE A 172 -11.06 -11.80 10.86
N ASP A 173 -11.50 -11.71 9.60
CA ASP A 173 -11.16 -12.68 8.55
C ASP A 173 -9.80 -12.37 7.92
N GLN A 174 -9.42 -11.09 7.88
CA GLN A 174 -8.13 -10.64 7.38
C GLN A 174 -7.67 -9.38 8.13
N VAL A 175 -6.37 -9.25 8.31
CA VAL A 175 -5.71 -8.04 8.79
C VAL A 175 -4.73 -7.57 7.73
N LEU A 176 -4.67 -6.27 7.52
CA LEU A 176 -3.73 -5.59 6.65
C LEU A 176 -2.79 -4.75 7.52
N LEU A 177 -1.49 -4.86 7.30
CA LEU A 177 -0.44 -4.19 8.06
C LEU A 177 0.62 -3.71 7.05
N VAL A 178 0.27 -2.64 6.33
CA VAL A 178 1.03 -2.16 5.18
C VAL A 178 1.99 -1.06 5.62
N SER A 179 3.29 -1.32 5.55
CA SER A 179 4.35 -0.37 5.95
C SER A 179 4.05 0.32 7.28
N THR A 180 3.78 -0.47 8.31
CA THR A 180 3.33 0.03 9.62
C THR A 180 4.10 -0.60 10.78
N VAL A 181 4.36 -1.92 10.78
CA VAL A 181 4.97 -2.60 11.92
C VAL A 181 6.40 -2.13 12.21
N GLU A 182 7.11 -1.64 11.23
CA GLU A 182 8.44 -1.07 11.35
C GLU A 182 8.48 0.18 12.24
N HIS A 183 7.38 0.92 12.31
CA HIS A 183 7.24 2.13 13.13
C HIS A 183 6.82 1.84 14.57
N ILE A 184 6.26 0.66 14.83
CA ILE A 184 5.73 0.33 16.15
C ILE A 184 6.85 0.16 17.17
N GLY A 185 6.80 0.96 18.22
CA GLY A 185 7.82 1.02 19.24
C GLY A 185 9.08 1.83 18.87
N ALA A 186 9.02 2.56 17.76
CA ALA A 186 9.98 3.60 17.38
C ALA A 186 9.46 4.99 17.79
N ASP A 187 10.30 6.02 17.60
CA ASP A 187 9.89 7.40 17.82
C ASP A 187 8.99 7.90 16.68
N ASN A 188 7.73 8.14 16.97
CA ASN A 188 6.71 8.55 16.02
C ASN A 188 6.35 10.04 16.11
N GLU A 189 7.22 10.89 16.69
CA GLU A 189 6.98 12.34 16.73
C GLU A 189 6.74 12.94 15.35
N VAL A 190 7.36 12.39 14.32
CA VAL A 190 7.17 12.79 12.91
C VAL A 190 5.71 12.68 12.46
N TYR A 191 4.93 11.78 13.07
CA TYR A 191 3.49 11.60 12.82
C TYR A 191 2.60 12.32 13.83
N GLY A 192 3.18 13.11 14.75
CA GLY A 192 2.43 13.79 15.82
C GLY A 192 1.85 12.85 16.87
N VAL A 193 2.26 11.59 16.87
CA VAL A 193 1.84 10.55 17.82
C VAL A 193 3.04 10.04 18.62
N GLY A 194 3.95 10.95 18.98
CA GLY A 194 5.16 10.68 19.72
C GLY A 194 4.90 9.84 20.98
N GLY A 195 5.85 9.01 21.35
CA GLY A 195 5.70 8.11 22.46
C GLY A 195 7.04 7.52 22.92
N GLU A 196 6.98 6.79 24.03
CA GLU A 196 8.14 6.04 24.51
C GLU A 196 8.51 4.95 23.50
N THR A 197 9.80 4.82 23.22
CA THR A 197 10.31 3.73 22.41
C THR A 197 10.15 2.40 23.16
N ASP A 198 9.68 1.36 22.45
CA ASP A 198 9.41 0.04 23.02
C ASP A 198 9.89 -1.05 22.05
N ASP A 199 11.03 -1.65 22.39
CA ASP A 199 11.61 -2.74 21.59
C ASP A 199 10.70 -3.97 21.48
N SER A 200 9.82 -4.17 22.45
CA SER A 200 8.84 -5.27 22.45
C SER A 200 7.57 -4.97 21.64
N GLY A 201 7.35 -3.71 21.22
CA GLY A 201 6.11 -3.22 20.62
C GLY A 201 5.72 -3.99 19.35
N ARG A 202 6.67 -4.23 18.45
CA ARG A 202 6.43 -4.99 17.21
C ARG A 202 5.94 -6.41 17.50
N ALA A 203 6.60 -7.10 18.42
CA ALA A 203 6.22 -8.45 18.80
C ALA A 203 4.88 -8.49 19.58
N ALA A 204 4.61 -7.49 20.41
CA ALA A 204 3.33 -7.34 21.09
C ALA A 204 2.19 -7.15 20.10
N THR A 205 2.36 -6.25 19.13
CA THR A 205 1.39 -6.01 18.06
C THR A 205 1.11 -7.28 17.27
N LEU A 206 2.11 -7.99 16.80
CA LEU A 206 1.88 -9.21 16.02
C LEU A 206 1.14 -10.27 16.83
N ARG A 207 1.40 -10.43 18.13
CA ARG A 207 0.64 -11.34 18.99
C ARG A 207 -0.82 -10.90 19.13
N GLU A 208 -1.06 -9.59 19.22
CA GLU A 208 -2.39 -9.02 19.31
C GLU A 208 -3.18 -9.17 17.99
N LEU A 209 -2.53 -8.93 16.86
CA LEU A 209 -3.11 -9.20 15.54
C LEU A 209 -3.46 -10.68 15.37
N ARG A 210 -2.61 -11.58 15.87
CA ARG A 210 -2.90 -13.01 15.87
C ARG A 210 -4.09 -13.37 16.76
N ARG A 211 -4.28 -12.70 17.89
CA ARG A 211 -5.43 -12.88 18.80
C ARG A 211 -6.75 -12.53 18.13
N VAL A 212 -6.80 -11.38 17.44
CA VAL A 212 -8.03 -10.90 16.78
C VAL A 212 -8.34 -11.62 15.47
N LEU A 213 -7.36 -12.27 14.84
CA LEU A 213 -7.57 -13.06 13.64
C LEU A 213 -8.29 -14.37 13.90
N ARG A 214 -9.27 -14.70 13.06
CA ARG A 214 -9.89 -16.02 13.02
C ARG A 214 -8.85 -17.10 12.69
N PRO A 215 -9.03 -18.34 13.15
CA PRO A 215 -8.09 -19.42 12.85
C PRO A 215 -7.86 -19.70 11.35
N SER A 216 -8.81 -19.33 10.48
CA SER A 216 -8.73 -19.40 9.02
C SER A 216 -8.36 -18.07 8.39
N GLY A 217 -8.15 -17.04 9.20
CA GLY A 217 -7.81 -15.70 8.75
C GLY A 217 -6.38 -15.59 8.22
N SER A 218 -6.05 -14.45 7.66
CA SER A 218 -4.69 -14.12 7.21
C SER A 218 -4.30 -12.71 7.57
N LEU A 219 -3.01 -12.50 7.80
CA LEU A 219 -2.38 -11.20 7.90
C LEU A 219 -1.60 -10.96 6.61
N LEU A 220 -1.91 -9.88 5.90
CA LEU A 220 -1.05 -9.35 4.85
C LEU A 220 -0.16 -8.27 5.47
N VAL A 221 1.13 -8.41 5.31
CA VAL A 221 2.10 -7.48 5.86
C VAL A 221 3.11 -7.09 4.79
N THR A 222 3.41 -5.80 4.73
CA THR A 222 4.53 -5.27 3.94
C THR A 222 5.47 -4.49 4.84
N VAL A 223 6.77 -4.60 4.58
CA VAL A 223 7.81 -4.00 5.42
C VAL A 223 9.04 -3.62 4.60
N PRO A 224 9.79 -2.56 4.98
CA PRO A 224 11.05 -2.23 4.34
C PRO A 224 12.08 -3.33 4.55
N LEU A 225 12.81 -3.65 3.48
CA LEU A 225 13.85 -4.67 3.44
C LEU A 225 15.21 -4.06 3.22
N GLY A 226 16.23 -4.60 3.87
CA GLY A 226 17.62 -4.19 3.64
C GLY A 226 18.55 -4.64 4.73
N GLU A 227 19.65 -3.91 4.86
CA GLU A 227 20.59 -4.06 5.94
C GLU A 227 19.89 -3.73 7.28
N PRO A 228 19.89 -4.63 8.28
CA PRO A 228 19.22 -4.36 9.54
C PRO A 228 19.70 -3.06 10.18
N GLY A 229 18.78 -2.17 10.53
CA GLY A 229 19.09 -0.85 11.05
C GLY A 229 17.95 -0.19 11.80
N ASP A 230 18.30 0.67 12.75
CA ASP A 230 17.39 1.55 13.47
C ASP A 230 17.58 2.98 12.95
N TYR A 231 16.51 3.54 12.39
CA TYR A 231 16.47 4.89 11.82
C TYR A 231 15.81 5.91 12.78
N GLY A 232 15.56 5.50 14.03
CA GLY A 232 14.89 6.29 15.05
C GLY A 232 13.38 6.21 14.97
N TRP A 233 12.78 6.59 13.85
CA TRP A 233 11.35 6.60 13.63
C TRP A 233 10.79 5.32 12.97
N PHE A 234 11.65 4.42 12.50
CA PHE A 234 11.32 3.06 12.06
C PHE A 234 12.54 2.15 12.11
N ARG A 235 12.32 0.86 11.98
CA ARG A 235 13.34 -0.17 11.93
C ARG A 235 13.26 -1.00 10.67
N GLN A 236 14.40 -1.19 10.00
CA GLN A 236 14.58 -2.05 8.85
C GLN A 236 15.21 -3.37 9.27
N GLU A 237 14.78 -4.46 8.65
CA GLU A 237 15.33 -5.79 8.86
C GLU A 237 15.60 -6.48 7.50
N ASP A 238 16.42 -7.55 7.53
CA ASP A 238 16.53 -8.47 6.42
C ASP A 238 15.35 -9.47 6.40
N VAL A 239 15.29 -10.32 5.37
CA VAL A 239 14.24 -11.36 5.26
C VAL A 239 14.22 -12.28 6.48
N ARG A 240 15.38 -12.60 7.06
CA ARG A 240 15.47 -13.50 8.22
C ARG A 240 14.98 -12.81 9.48
N GLY A 241 15.30 -11.54 9.68
CA GLY A 241 14.85 -10.72 10.81
C GLY A 241 13.33 -10.62 10.82
N TRP A 242 12.73 -10.21 9.71
CA TRP A 242 11.28 -10.16 9.58
C TRP A 242 10.61 -11.52 9.75
N THR A 243 11.10 -12.56 9.07
CA THR A 243 10.53 -13.92 9.18
C THR A 243 10.61 -14.44 10.62
N ARG A 244 11.71 -14.17 11.35
CA ARG A 244 11.83 -14.54 12.75
C ARG A 244 10.79 -13.81 13.60
N LEU A 245 10.64 -12.49 13.43
CA LEU A 245 9.65 -11.71 14.16
C LEU A 245 8.23 -12.27 13.97
N PHE A 246 7.85 -12.63 12.74
CA PHE A 246 6.55 -13.21 12.42
C PHE A 246 6.37 -14.60 13.08
N THR A 247 7.37 -15.46 12.99
CA THR A 247 7.28 -16.82 13.52
C THR A 247 7.32 -16.86 15.04
N ASP A 248 8.07 -15.98 15.69
CA ASP A 248 8.13 -15.84 17.16
C ASP A 248 6.80 -15.30 17.72
N ALA A 249 6.05 -14.53 16.94
CA ALA A 249 4.68 -14.13 17.27
C ALA A 249 3.65 -15.26 17.03
N GLY A 250 4.08 -16.42 16.50
CA GLY A 250 3.25 -17.61 16.29
C GLY A 250 2.52 -17.66 14.96
N PHE A 251 2.96 -16.88 13.98
CA PHE A 251 2.46 -16.97 12.60
C PHE A 251 3.23 -18.00 11.76
N PHE A 252 2.58 -18.50 10.74
CA PHE A 252 3.17 -19.28 9.66
C PHE A 252 3.22 -18.42 8.41
N VAL A 253 4.35 -18.36 7.73
CA VAL A 253 4.50 -17.69 6.44
C VAL A 253 3.95 -18.60 5.35
N GLU A 254 2.84 -18.21 4.73
CA GLU A 254 2.19 -18.94 3.65
C GLU A 254 2.76 -18.55 2.27
N GLU A 255 3.03 -17.26 2.11
CA GLU A 255 3.62 -16.67 0.91
C GLU A 255 4.49 -15.48 1.32
N GLN A 256 5.62 -15.31 0.67
CA GLN A 256 6.41 -14.09 0.77
C GLN A 256 7.11 -13.78 -0.54
N GLU A 257 7.32 -12.50 -0.80
CA GLU A 257 8.00 -12.01 -1.98
C GLU A 257 8.77 -10.74 -1.66
N ALA A 258 10.06 -10.75 -1.98
CA ALA A 258 10.90 -9.56 -1.88
C ALA A 258 10.89 -8.81 -3.21
N TYR A 259 10.86 -7.48 -3.13
CA TYR A 259 11.01 -6.57 -4.25
C TYR A 259 12.15 -5.61 -3.96
N GLU A 260 12.91 -5.26 -4.97
CA GLU A 260 13.98 -4.26 -4.88
C GLU A 260 13.85 -3.21 -5.98
N LEU A 261 14.24 -2.00 -5.68
CA LEU A 261 14.37 -0.90 -6.63
C LEU A 261 15.78 -0.96 -7.25
N GLY A 262 15.83 -1.22 -8.55
CA GLY A 262 17.02 -1.16 -9.38
C GLY A 262 16.97 -0.01 -10.37
N GLU A 263 17.97 0.08 -11.25
CA GLU A 263 18.06 1.11 -12.30
C GLU A 263 16.84 1.08 -13.24
N ASP A 264 16.31 -0.12 -13.52
CA ASP A 264 15.14 -0.32 -14.40
C ASP A 264 13.80 -0.25 -13.65
N GLY A 265 13.80 0.11 -12.36
CA GLY A 265 12.61 0.17 -11.52
C GLY A 265 12.48 -1.01 -10.55
N TRP A 266 11.27 -1.15 -9.99
CA TRP A 266 10.95 -2.20 -9.03
C TRP A 266 10.80 -3.57 -9.70
N ARG A 267 11.42 -4.58 -9.10
CA ARG A 267 11.33 -5.97 -9.56
C ARG A 267 11.37 -6.95 -8.39
N SER A 268 10.82 -8.13 -8.61
CA SER A 268 10.94 -9.23 -7.66
C SER A 268 12.41 -9.65 -7.50
N ALA A 269 12.82 -9.87 -6.25
CA ALA A 269 14.17 -10.25 -5.83
C ALA A 269 14.15 -11.57 -5.06
N PRO A 270 13.99 -12.74 -5.72
CA PRO A 270 13.87 -14.04 -5.05
C PRO A 270 15.11 -14.41 -4.21
N THR A 271 16.25 -13.88 -4.59
CA THR A 271 17.55 -14.05 -3.89
C THR A 271 18.04 -12.70 -3.41
N PHE A 272 17.24 -12.04 -2.56
CA PHE A 272 17.56 -10.73 -2.03
C PHE A 272 18.82 -10.77 -1.14
N ASP A 273 19.80 -9.94 -1.48
CA ASP A 273 20.98 -9.69 -0.64
C ASP A 273 20.80 -8.34 0.10
N PRO A 274 20.71 -8.32 1.43
CA PRO A 274 20.52 -7.09 2.19
C PRO A 274 21.77 -6.19 2.24
N ALA A 275 22.95 -6.70 1.86
CA ALA A 275 24.20 -5.97 2.00
C ALA A 275 24.18 -4.64 1.23
N GLY A 276 24.39 -3.53 1.93
CA GLY A 276 24.39 -2.18 1.34
C GLY A 276 23.02 -1.67 0.89
N VAL A 277 21.92 -2.35 1.20
CA VAL A 277 20.57 -1.87 0.87
C VAL A 277 20.00 -1.12 2.07
N ARG A 278 19.95 0.21 1.98
CA ARG A 278 19.46 1.08 3.03
C ARG A 278 18.29 1.93 2.55
N TYR A 279 17.49 2.36 3.50
CA TYR A 279 16.37 3.27 3.24
C TYR A 279 16.88 4.59 2.65
N GLY A 280 16.20 5.08 1.60
CA GLY A 280 16.52 6.35 0.96
C GLY A 280 17.75 6.36 0.04
N GLU A 281 18.47 5.24 -0.12
CA GLU A 281 19.68 5.22 -0.97
C GLU A 281 19.38 5.10 -2.47
N ARG A 282 18.31 4.39 -2.82
CA ARG A 282 17.97 4.14 -4.23
C ARG A 282 16.72 4.90 -4.70
N GLY A 283 16.07 5.62 -3.80
CA GLY A 283 14.85 6.37 -4.06
C GLY A 283 14.41 7.18 -2.84
N PRO A 284 13.25 7.84 -2.90
CA PRO A 284 12.79 8.72 -1.83
C PRO A 284 12.27 7.97 -0.59
N ALA A 285 12.15 6.66 -0.65
CA ALA A 285 11.57 5.82 0.39
C ALA A 285 12.34 4.50 0.54
N ALA A 286 11.69 3.36 0.75
CA ALA A 286 12.37 2.08 0.87
C ALA A 286 13.09 1.69 -0.43
N SER A 287 14.31 1.15 -0.32
CA SER A 287 15.07 0.65 -1.47
C SER A 287 14.69 -0.80 -1.82
N ALA A 288 14.05 -1.50 -0.90
CA ALA A 288 13.45 -2.81 -1.09
C ALA A 288 12.35 -3.06 -0.06
N VAL A 289 11.40 -3.95 -0.38
CA VAL A 289 10.28 -4.32 0.50
C VAL A 289 10.03 -5.83 0.49
N LEU A 290 9.53 -6.33 1.61
CA LEU A 290 9.00 -7.68 1.75
C LEU A 290 7.48 -7.60 1.83
N CYS A 291 6.80 -8.30 0.95
CA CYS A 291 5.36 -8.55 1.03
C CYS A 291 5.16 -9.98 1.51
N ALA A 292 4.34 -10.19 2.55
CA ALA A 292 4.10 -11.52 3.09
C ALA A 292 2.63 -11.74 3.45
N GLU A 293 2.14 -12.95 3.20
CA GLU A 293 0.88 -13.45 3.75
C GLU A 293 1.19 -14.46 4.86
N LEU A 294 0.62 -14.19 6.04
CA LEU A 294 0.82 -14.97 7.24
C LEU A 294 -0.51 -15.58 7.69
N SER A 295 -0.47 -16.75 8.29
CA SER A 295 -1.64 -17.39 8.91
C SER A 295 -1.40 -17.71 10.38
N PRO A 296 -2.44 -17.62 11.25
CA PRO A 296 -2.33 -17.97 12.65
C PRO A 296 -2.27 -19.48 12.91
N ARG A 297 -2.55 -20.29 11.89
CA ARG A 297 -2.46 -21.75 11.90
C ARG A 297 -1.84 -22.22 10.59
N ARG A 298 -1.02 -23.27 10.65
CA ARG A 298 -0.52 -23.91 9.45
C ARG A 298 -1.69 -24.42 8.62
N LEU A 299 -1.91 -23.83 7.44
CA LEU A 299 -2.91 -24.31 6.52
C LEU A 299 -2.50 -25.70 6.08
N ARG A 300 -3.26 -26.71 6.48
CA ARG A 300 -3.08 -28.05 5.88
C ARG A 300 -3.47 -27.91 4.42
N ARG A 301 -2.50 -27.98 3.51
CA ARG A 301 -2.83 -28.27 2.12
C ARG A 301 -3.63 -29.56 2.17
N LEU A 302 -4.90 -29.51 1.81
CA LEU A 302 -5.70 -30.70 1.56
C LEU A 302 -5.03 -31.40 0.37
N VAL A 303 -4.14 -32.32 0.68
CA VAL A 303 -3.72 -33.32 -0.29
C VAL A 303 -4.97 -34.13 -0.51
N SER A 304 -5.58 -34.02 -1.70
CA SER A 304 -6.67 -34.88 -2.09
C SER A 304 -6.25 -36.33 -1.84
N PRO A 305 -7.07 -37.18 -1.22
CA PRO A 305 -6.69 -38.58 -0.93
C PRO A 305 -6.30 -39.37 -2.16
N ASP A 306 -6.67 -38.93 -3.33
CA ASP A 306 -6.47 -39.62 -4.61
C ASP A 306 -5.20 -39.19 -5.32
N GLY A 307 -4.06 -39.04 -4.67
CA GLY A 307 -2.70 -39.03 -5.24
C GLY A 307 -2.50 -38.59 -6.70
N ILE A 308 -3.51 -38.00 -7.34
CA ILE A 308 -3.44 -37.57 -8.72
C ILE A 308 -2.92 -36.14 -8.73
N HIS A 309 -1.63 -36.02 -8.96
CA HIS A 309 -1.04 -34.76 -9.45
C HIS A 309 -1.75 -34.37 -10.77
N ARG A 310 -2.87 -33.67 -10.65
CA ARG A 310 -3.33 -32.79 -11.71
C ARG A 310 -2.42 -31.54 -11.69
N THR A 311 -1.21 -31.72 -12.16
CA THR A 311 -0.50 -30.62 -12.80
C THR A 311 -1.42 -30.13 -13.91
N ALA A 312 -2.12 -29.03 -13.65
CA ALA A 312 -2.74 -28.28 -14.72
C ALA A 312 -1.60 -27.83 -15.64
N ARG A 313 -1.28 -28.67 -16.63
CA ARG A 313 -0.54 -28.23 -17.80
C ARG A 313 -1.41 -27.19 -18.47
N ARG A 314 -1.24 -25.91 -18.08
CA ARG A 314 -1.63 -24.80 -18.94
C ARG A 314 -0.89 -25.01 -20.25
N ARG A 315 -1.64 -25.35 -21.27
CA ARG A 315 -1.16 -25.26 -22.66
C ARG A 315 -0.68 -23.84 -22.85
N LEU A 316 0.64 -23.69 -22.99
CA LEU A 316 1.23 -22.50 -23.56
C LEU A 316 0.60 -22.32 -24.93
N GLY A 317 -0.11 -21.23 -25.13
CA GLY A 317 -0.63 -20.82 -26.43
C GLY A 317 0.51 -20.68 -27.45
N PRO A 318 0.19 -20.73 -28.74
CA PRO A 318 1.18 -20.85 -29.78
C PRO A 318 2.12 -19.65 -29.79
N THR A 319 3.39 -19.95 -29.75
CA THR A 319 4.52 -19.08 -29.98
C THR A 319 4.30 -18.23 -31.22
N TYR A 320 4.36 -16.91 -31.08
CA TYR A 320 4.49 -15.98 -32.21
C TYR A 320 5.81 -16.27 -32.94
N ARG A 321 5.73 -16.98 -34.04
CA ARG A 321 6.85 -17.10 -35.00
C ARG A 321 6.95 -15.78 -35.77
N ARG A 322 8.07 -15.12 -35.60
CA ARG A 322 8.53 -14.04 -36.47
C ARG A 322 8.50 -14.51 -37.91
N LEU A 323 7.79 -13.79 -38.75
CA LEU A 323 8.04 -13.79 -40.18
C LEU A 323 9.06 -12.69 -40.49
N HIS A 324 10.28 -13.10 -40.71
CA HIS A 324 11.25 -12.37 -41.52
C HIS A 324 11.67 -13.32 -42.63
N ASN A 325 11.38 -12.93 -43.83
CA ASN A 325 12.24 -12.91 -45.02
C ASN A 325 11.48 -13.17 -46.33
N PRO A 326 12.08 -12.74 -47.40
CA PRO A 326 12.96 -11.58 -47.69
C PRO A 326 12.20 -10.46 -48.41
#